data_a7e4b8aa4bdf247e43a78a4d89c91df9
#
_entry.id   a7e4b8aa4bdf247e43a78a4d89c91df9
#
_cell.length_a   1.000
_cell.length_b   1.000
_cell.length_c   1.000
_cell.angle_alpha   90.00
_cell.angle_beta   90.00
_cell.angle_gamma   90.00
#
_symmetry.space_group_name_H-M   'P 1'
#
loop_
_entity.id
_entity.type
_entity.pdbx_description
1 polymer ?
#
loop_
_entity_poly.entity_id
_entity_poly.type
_entity_poly.pdbx_seq_one_letter_code
_entity_poly.pdbx_strand_id
1 'polypeptide(L)'
;MPKLPPRTQKKVDLIATRDDINSYDRYYFGYQYGLGSEYIAPYLKSEGVKLEGATICEIGCGESGVLAALAEEGAAEVVGIDLRDLAIQSSEKIFEAVGIKGEFAIHNIITQPPPDKWRGHFDVVLLRDVIEHLEETELSLRHVMDFMKPGGWLYVVFPPYYSPFGAHQHLLDNTLGKLPYIQLLPDPIFTKAYKKARLHIDVEEVSMLRGIRLTIGKMRRAIKNALLDLVDEQLYFLRPVFKLKFGLPPIKANFLKHIPGLRELAALEASYLLRKKL
;
A
#
# COMPACT_ATOMS: atom_id res chain seq x y z
N MET A 1 -18.86 -11.39 0.62
CA MET A 1 -17.43 -11.44 0.31
C MET A 1 -17.10 -12.77 -0.39
N PRO A 2 -16.11 -12.82 -1.28
CA PRO A 2 -15.60 -14.10 -1.74
C PRO A 2 -15.05 -14.90 -0.54
N LYS A 3 -14.99 -16.22 -0.70
CA LYS A 3 -14.45 -17.10 0.33
C LYS A 3 -12.96 -16.80 0.50
N LEU A 4 -12.55 -16.43 1.72
CA LEU A 4 -11.15 -16.19 2.05
C LEU A 4 -10.34 -17.50 1.99
N PRO A 5 -9.03 -17.44 1.69
CA PRO A 5 -8.14 -18.59 1.84
C PRO A 5 -8.21 -19.16 3.26
N PRO A 6 -8.07 -20.47 3.45
CA PRO A 6 -8.23 -21.10 4.77
C PRO A 6 -7.32 -20.50 5.86
N ARG A 7 -6.05 -20.20 5.52
CA ARG A 7 -5.10 -19.55 6.44
C ARG A 7 -5.61 -18.15 6.86
N THR A 8 -6.09 -17.37 5.90
CA THR A 8 -6.67 -16.04 6.14
C THR A 8 -7.94 -16.13 6.98
N GLN A 9 -8.84 -17.06 6.64
CA GLN A 9 -10.09 -17.25 7.39
C GLN A 9 -9.82 -17.56 8.86
N LYS A 10 -8.87 -18.46 9.15
CA LYS A 10 -8.46 -18.78 10.53
C LYS A 10 -8.02 -17.54 11.32
N LYS A 11 -7.29 -16.61 10.69
CA LYS A 11 -6.87 -15.36 11.35
C LYS A 11 -8.05 -14.42 11.59
N VAL A 12 -8.93 -14.29 10.60
CA VAL A 12 -10.16 -13.48 10.74
C VAL A 12 -11.05 -14.04 11.86
N ASP A 13 -11.15 -15.37 11.99
CA ASP A 13 -11.94 -16.00 13.05
C ASP A 13 -11.38 -15.69 14.45
N LEU A 14 -10.05 -15.62 14.61
CA LEU A 14 -9.42 -15.22 15.87
C LEU A 14 -9.81 -13.80 16.29
N ILE A 15 -9.75 -12.83 15.36
CA ILE A 15 -10.13 -11.45 15.68
C ILE A 15 -11.66 -11.26 15.79
N ALA A 16 -12.44 -12.16 15.22
CA ALA A 16 -13.90 -12.08 15.28
C ALA A 16 -14.46 -12.30 16.69
N THR A 17 -13.70 -12.94 17.58
CA THR A 17 -14.06 -13.16 18.98
C THR A 17 -13.81 -11.97 19.90
N ARG A 18 -13.15 -10.91 19.38
CA ARG A 18 -12.76 -9.72 20.15
C ARG A 18 -13.79 -8.61 19.94
N ASP A 19 -14.48 -8.20 20.99
CA ASP A 19 -15.48 -7.11 20.92
C ASP A 19 -14.86 -5.72 20.71
N ASP A 20 -13.57 -5.55 21.06
CA ASP A 20 -12.81 -4.31 20.92
C ASP A 20 -12.21 -4.11 19.52
N ILE A 21 -12.43 -5.04 18.58
CA ILE A 21 -12.05 -4.93 17.17
C ILE A 21 -13.33 -4.80 16.33
N ASN A 22 -13.54 -3.68 15.69
CA ASN A 22 -14.75 -3.43 14.93
C ASN A 22 -14.80 -4.19 13.59
N SER A 23 -15.95 -4.21 12.94
CA SER A 23 -16.16 -4.95 11.68
C SER A 23 -15.35 -4.41 10.50
N TYR A 24 -15.08 -3.11 10.49
CA TYR A 24 -14.25 -2.46 9.47
C TYR A 24 -12.81 -2.95 9.56
N ASP A 25 -12.20 -2.93 10.74
CA ASP A 25 -10.82 -3.38 10.96
C ASP A 25 -10.67 -4.87 10.65
N ARG A 26 -11.65 -5.70 11.05
CA ARG A 26 -11.69 -7.14 10.69
C ARG A 26 -11.70 -7.36 9.18
N TYR A 27 -12.50 -6.58 8.46
CA TYR A 27 -12.59 -6.67 7.01
C TYR A 27 -11.28 -6.28 6.34
N TYR A 28 -10.70 -5.13 6.74
CA TYR A 28 -9.45 -4.63 6.16
C TYR A 28 -8.27 -5.53 6.47
N PHE A 29 -8.11 -5.93 7.72
CA PHE A 29 -7.09 -6.92 8.10
C PHE A 29 -7.22 -8.20 7.27
N GLY A 30 -8.42 -8.76 7.14
CA GLY A 30 -8.64 -10.04 6.47
C GLY A 30 -8.14 -10.04 5.02
N TYR A 31 -8.54 -9.06 4.20
CA TYR A 31 -8.06 -9.04 2.82
C TYR A 31 -6.59 -8.63 2.70
N GLN A 32 -6.08 -7.76 3.58
CA GLN A 32 -4.66 -7.39 3.60
C GLN A 32 -3.78 -8.58 4.00
N TYR A 33 -4.18 -9.35 5.01
CA TYR A 33 -3.46 -10.57 5.39
C TYR A 33 -3.45 -11.58 4.23
N GLY A 34 -4.59 -11.78 3.57
CA GLY A 34 -4.67 -12.63 2.39
C GLY A 34 -3.78 -12.12 1.24
N LEU A 35 -3.71 -10.79 1.04
CA LEU A 35 -2.81 -10.18 0.05
C LEU A 35 -1.34 -10.44 0.39
N GLY A 36 -0.97 -10.27 1.67
CA GLY A 36 0.37 -10.55 2.17
C GLY A 36 0.77 -12.00 1.96
N SER A 37 -0.08 -12.94 2.40
CA SER A 37 0.23 -14.38 2.38
C SER A 37 0.17 -15.03 1.00
N GLU A 38 -0.79 -14.64 0.15
CA GLU A 38 -1.03 -15.29 -1.14
C GLU A 38 -0.27 -14.65 -2.32
N TYR A 39 0.11 -13.37 -2.19
CA TYR A 39 0.71 -12.63 -3.29
C TYR A 39 2.03 -11.96 -2.94
N ILE A 40 2.09 -11.15 -1.86
CA ILE A 40 3.28 -10.34 -1.58
C ILE A 40 4.44 -11.20 -1.09
N ALA A 41 4.25 -12.03 -0.07
CA ALA A 41 5.32 -12.87 0.45
C ALA A 41 5.86 -13.87 -0.59
N PRO A 42 5.02 -14.61 -1.36
CA PRO A 42 5.49 -15.44 -2.45
C PRO A 42 6.25 -14.66 -3.53
N TYR A 43 5.77 -13.48 -3.91
CA TYR A 43 6.44 -12.63 -4.88
C TYR A 43 7.82 -12.17 -4.38
N LEU A 44 7.91 -11.60 -3.17
CA LEU A 44 9.18 -11.16 -2.61
C LEU A 44 10.21 -12.30 -2.56
N LYS A 45 9.79 -13.48 -2.13
CA LYS A 45 10.65 -14.68 -2.11
C LYS A 45 11.11 -15.10 -3.51
N SER A 46 10.23 -15.03 -4.52
CA SER A 46 10.59 -15.35 -5.91
C SER A 46 11.64 -14.41 -6.50
N GLU A 47 11.67 -13.17 -6.02
CA GLU A 47 12.68 -12.16 -6.39
C GLU A 47 13.94 -12.20 -5.51
N GLY A 48 14.07 -13.21 -4.64
CA GLY A 48 15.25 -13.43 -3.82
C GLY A 48 15.28 -12.62 -2.51
N VAL A 49 14.17 -12.00 -2.11
CA VAL A 49 14.06 -11.32 -0.81
C VAL A 49 13.94 -12.37 0.29
N LYS A 50 14.88 -12.36 1.21
CA LYS A 50 14.84 -13.24 2.38
C LYS A 50 13.94 -12.62 3.44
N LEU A 51 12.84 -13.29 3.77
CA LEU A 51 11.90 -12.85 4.82
C LEU A 51 12.23 -13.47 6.18
N GLU A 52 12.71 -14.71 6.21
CA GLU A 52 13.11 -15.39 7.43
C GLU A 52 14.30 -14.68 8.10
N GLY A 53 14.13 -14.29 9.34
CA GLY A 53 15.11 -13.54 10.13
C GLY A 53 15.25 -12.07 9.74
N ALA A 54 14.44 -11.54 8.80
CA ALA A 54 14.48 -10.16 8.37
C ALA A 54 13.83 -9.20 9.38
N THR A 55 14.32 -7.96 9.40
CA THR A 55 13.63 -6.82 10.02
C THR A 55 12.78 -6.11 8.96
N ILE A 56 11.47 -5.98 9.18
CA ILE A 56 10.52 -5.51 8.18
C ILE A 56 9.75 -4.30 8.71
N CYS A 57 9.63 -3.24 7.90
CA CYS A 57 8.80 -2.07 8.20
C CYS A 57 7.72 -1.90 7.13
N GLU A 58 6.48 -1.67 7.54
CA GLU A 58 5.41 -1.19 6.65
C GLU A 58 5.03 0.24 7.02
N ILE A 59 5.26 1.17 6.09
CA ILE A 59 4.88 2.58 6.22
C ILE A 59 3.49 2.75 5.61
N GLY A 60 2.56 3.33 6.39
CA GLY A 60 1.15 3.33 6.09
C GLY A 60 0.53 1.95 6.30
N CYS A 61 0.81 1.34 7.45
CA CYS A 61 0.47 -0.06 7.73
C CYS A 61 -1.05 -0.31 7.85
N GLY A 62 -1.85 0.73 8.12
CA GLY A 62 -3.29 0.57 8.33
C GLY A 62 -3.59 -0.43 9.43
N GLU A 63 -4.40 -1.44 9.14
CA GLU A 63 -4.75 -2.54 10.02
C GLU A 63 -3.71 -3.68 10.00
N SER A 64 -2.54 -3.46 9.42
CA SER A 64 -1.32 -4.28 9.44
C SER A 64 -1.48 -5.75 8.99
N GLY A 65 -2.47 -6.04 8.15
CA GLY A 65 -2.69 -7.42 7.69
C GLY A 65 -1.53 -7.96 6.85
N VAL A 66 -0.92 -7.16 5.98
CA VAL A 66 0.25 -7.59 5.20
C VAL A 66 1.44 -7.81 6.13
N LEU A 67 1.67 -6.91 7.06
CA LEU A 67 2.76 -7.03 8.03
C LEU A 67 2.64 -8.30 8.88
N ALA A 68 1.41 -8.65 9.31
CA ALA A 68 1.14 -9.90 10.02
C ALA A 68 1.45 -11.14 9.16
N ALA A 69 1.12 -11.11 7.87
CA ALA A 69 1.45 -12.21 6.96
C ALA A 69 2.97 -12.37 6.79
N LEU A 70 3.72 -11.26 6.70
CA LEU A 70 5.18 -11.30 6.59
C LEU A 70 5.86 -11.72 7.90
N ALA A 71 5.29 -11.35 9.05
CA ALA A 71 5.77 -11.85 10.35
C ALA A 71 5.70 -13.37 10.43
N GLU A 72 4.64 -13.99 9.90
CA GLU A 72 4.49 -15.44 9.86
C GLU A 72 5.40 -16.15 8.84
N GLU A 73 6.07 -15.42 7.96
CA GLU A 73 7.12 -15.94 7.09
C GLU A 73 8.49 -16.00 7.80
N GLY A 74 8.52 -15.80 9.11
CA GLY A 74 9.70 -15.95 9.96
C GLY A 74 10.52 -14.66 10.12
N ALA A 75 9.94 -13.48 9.89
CA ALA A 75 10.61 -12.21 10.17
C ALA A 75 11.02 -12.16 11.66
N ALA A 76 12.22 -11.65 11.93
CA ALA A 76 12.73 -11.48 13.29
C ALA A 76 12.05 -10.31 14.01
N GLU A 77 11.70 -9.29 13.26
CA GLU A 77 11.07 -8.07 13.76
C GLU A 77 10.14 -7.49 12.70
N VAL A 78 8.97 -7.00 13.11
CA VAL A 78 8.06 -6.26 12.24
C VAL A 78 7.62 -4.96 12.91
N VAL A 79 7.66 -3.86 12.16
CA VAL A 79 7.29 -2.53 12.61
C VAL A 79 6.25 -1.94 11.67
N GLY A 80 5.12 -1.49 12.21
CA GLY A 80 4.07 -0.78 11.49
C GLY A 80 4.10 0.72 11.81
N ILE A 81 4.08 1.55 10.78
CA ILE A 81 4.03 3.01 10.93
C ILE A 81 2.79 3.53 10.19
N ASP A 82 2.00 4.36 10.87
CA ASP A 82 0.86 5.07 10.25
C ASP A 82 0.74 6.48 10.86
N LEU A 83 0.05 7.39 10.18
CA LEU A 83 -0.28 8.72 10.73
C LEU A 83 -1.54 8.69 11.58
N ARG A 84 -2.40 7.68 11.40
CA ARG A 84 -3.69 7.57 12.06
C ARG A 84 -3.55 6.79 13.37
N ASP A 85 -3.76 7.47 14.49
CA ASP A 85 -3.74 6.85 15.82
C ASP A 85 -4.68 5.63 15.91
N LEU A 86 -5.90 5.73 15.35
CA LEU A 86 -6.85 4.61 15.34
C LEU A 86 -6.32 3.38 14.60
N ALA A 87 -5.55 3.56 13.52
CA ALA A 87 -4.95 2.45 12.78
C ALA A 87 -3.87 1.75 13.62
N ILE A 88 -3.05 2.52 14.34
CA ILE A 88 -2.05 1.99 15.27
C ILE A 88 -2.71 1.20 16.39
N GLN A 89 -3.71 1.76 17.06
CA GLN A 89 -4.46 1.07 18.12
C GLN A 89 -5.14 -0.22 17.61
N SER A 90 -5.73 -0.19 16.40
CA SER A 90 -6.30 -1.39 15.78
C SER A 90 -5.26 -2.45 15.50
N SER A 91 -4.08 -2.06 14.97
CA SER A 91 -2.98 -2.98 14.69
C SER A 91 -2.46 -3.66 15.95
N GLU A 92 -2.29 -2.92 17.05
CA GLU A 92 -1.87 -3.48 18.35
C GLU A 92 -2.86 -4.56 18.85
N LYS A 93 -4.16 -4.24 18.84
CA LYS A 93 -5.23 -5.18 19.25
C LYS A 93 -5.28 -6.41 18.36
N ILE A 94 -5.14 -6.21 17.05
CA ILE A 94 -5.17 -7.31 16.06
C ILE A 94 -3.96 -8.22 16.27
N PHE A 95 -2.75 -7.66 16.42
CA PHE A 95 -1.53 -8.44 16.62
C PHE A 95 -1.57 -9.24 17.92
N GLU A 96 -2.09 -8.64 19.00
CA GLU A 96 -2.37 -9.36 20.24
C GLU A 96 -3.33 -10.54 20.02
N ALA A 97 -4.45 -10.30 19.33
CA ALA A 97 -5.48 -11.30 19.09
C ALA A 97 -4.99 -12.48 18.23
N VAL A 98 -4.12 -12.20 17.23
CA VAL A 98 -3.57 -13.27 16.37
C VAL A 98 -2.26 -13.86 16.89
N GLY A 99 -1.78 -13.41 18.07
CA GLY A 99 -0.58 -13.92 18.73
C GLY A 99 0.73 -13.61 18.01
N ILE A 100 0.80 -12.49 17.28
CA ILE A 100 1.99 -12.02 16.57
C ILE A 100 2.59 -10.85 17.34
N LYS A 101 3.93 -10.81 17.46
CA LYS A 101 4.64 -9.67 18.04
C LYS A 101 4.95 -8.66 16.93
N GLY A 102 4.73 -7.39 17.21
CA GLY A 102 5.08 -6.27 16.34
C GLY A 102 5.20 -4.98 17.14
N GLU A 103 5.91 -4.02 16.60
CA GLU A 103 5.97 -2.66 17.14
C GLU A 103 5.16 -1.73 16.24
N PHE A 104 4.40 -0.80 16.85
CA PHE A 104 3.58 0.14 16.11
C PHE A 104 3.84 1.57 16.58
N ALA A 105 3.85 2.53 15.64
CA ALA A 105 4.06 3.92 16.00
C ALA A 105 3.39 4.89 15.04
N ILE A 106 2.94 6.01 15.61
CA ILE A 106 2.54 7.19 14.84
C ILE A 106 3.83 7.92 14.44
N HIS A 107 4.09 8.01 13.14
CA HIS A 107 5.29 8.69 12.64
C HIS A 107 5.07 9.25 11.23
N ASN A 108 5.42 10.52 11.04
CA ASN A 108 5.35 11.18 9.75
C ASN A 108 6.72 11.18 9.07
N ILE A 109 6.90 10.30 8.08
CA ILE A 109 8.17 10.15 7.35
C ILE A 109 8.58 11.40 6.57
N ILE A 110 7.67 12.36 6.31
CA ILE A 110 7.99 13.57 5.55
C ILE A 110 8.53 14.67 6.46
N THR A 111 7.96 14.81 7.66
CA THR A 111 8.30 15.91 8.58
C THR A 111 9.27 15.50 9.69
N GLN A 112 9.50 14.18 9.86
CA GLN A 112 10.30 13.64 10.94
C GLN A 112 11.34 12.64 10.38
N PRO A 113 12.62 12.76 10.76
CA PRO A 113 13.61 11.73 10.44
C PRO A 113 13.26 10.44 11.21
N PRO A 114 13.71 9.27 10.73
CA PRO A 114 13.52 8.04 11.48
C PRO A 114 14.15 8.16 12.88
N PRO A 115 13.48 7.66 13.92
CA PRO A 115 14.10 7.49 15.24
C PRO A 115 15.41 6.71 15.12
N ASP A 116 16.38 6.99 16.00
CA ASP A 116 17.71 6.39 15.92
C ASP A 116 17.68 4.85 15.85
N LYS A 117 16.74 4.22 16.57
CA LYS A 117 16.54 2.76 16.55
C LYS A 117 16.08 2.20 15.20
N TRP A 118 15.51 3.02 14.32
CA TRP A 118 15.02 2.61 13.01
C TRP A 118 15.88 3.12 11.84
N ARG A 119 16.86 3.96 12.13
CA ARG A 119 17.74 4.50 11.08
C ARG A 119 18.65 3.39 10.52
N GLY A 120 18.50 3.13 9.22
CA GLY A 120 19.26 2.07 8.55
C GLY A 120 19.05 0.68 9.15
N HIS A 121 17.87 0.39 9.67
CA HIS A 121 17.59 -0.80 10.46
C HIS A 121 16.88 -1.93 9.70
N PHE A 122 16.07 -1.60 8.68
CA PHE A 122 15.21 -2.57 8.05
C PHE A 122 15.83 -3.24 6.83
N ASP A 123 15.70 -4.57 6.76
CA ASP A 123 16.06 -5.37 5.58
C ASP A 123 15.03 -5.18 4.46
N VAL A 124 13.74 -5.02 4.83
CA VAL A 124 12.61 -4.83 3.91
C VAL A 124 11.73 -3.69 4.40
N VAL A 125 11.43 -2.75 3.51
CA VAL A 125 10.43 -1.71 3.75
C VAL A 125 9.31 -1.84 2.73
N LEU A 126 8.06 -1.71 3.18
CA LEU A 126 6.88 -1.67 2.32
C LEU A 126 6.25 -0.28 2.35
N LEU A 127 5.81 0.18 1.18
CA LEU A 127 5.11 1.43 0.97
C LEU A 127 3.96 1.17 -0.01
N ARG A 128 2.78 0.86 0.51
CA ARG A 128 1.64 0.39 -0.29
C ARG A 128 0.44 1.31 -0.17
N ASP A 129 -0.02 1.81 -1.33
CA ASP A 129 -1.14 2.77 -1.39
C ASP A 129 -0.89 3.99 -0.45
N VAL A 130 0.36 4.50 -0.44
CA VAL A 130 0.84 5.64 0.37
C VAL A 130 1.58 6.67 -0.47
N ILE A 131 2.47 6.23 -1.37
CA ILE A 131 3.36 7.14 -2.12
C ILE A 131 2.60 8.12 -3.00
N GLU A 132 1.41 7.78 -3.46
CA GLU A 132 0.52 8.65 -4.24
C GLU A 132 -0.04 9.82 -3.43
N HIS A 133 -0.04 9.71 -2.10
CA HIS A 133 -0.46 10.77 -1.18
C HIS A 133 0.66 11.74 -0.80
N LEU A 134 1.89 11.49 -1.24
CA LEU A 134 3.06 12.26 -0.90
C LEU A 134 3.42 13.22 -2.05
N GLU A 135 3.39 14.53 -1.78
CA GLU A 135 3.54 15.57 -2.81
C GLU A 135 4.87 15.48 -3.56
N GLU A 136 5.96 15.25 -2.82
CA GLU A 136 7.32 15.16 -3.36
C GLU A 136 7.82 13.71 -3.39
N THR A 137 7.43 12.96 -4.43
CA THR A 137 7.73 11.53 -4.56
C THR A 137 9.22 11.19 -4.40
N GLU A 138 10.13 12.01 -4.98
CA GLU A 138 11.57 11.77 -4.88
C GLU A 138 12.08 11.96 -3.44
N LEU A 139 11.68 13.06 -2.79
CA LEU A 139 12.05 13.33 -1.39
C LEU A 139 11.51 12.24 -0.47
N SER A 140 10.27 11.82 -0.70
CA SER A 140 9.64 10.73 0.04
C SER A 140 10.42 9.44 -0.06
N LEU A 141 10.89 9.07 -1.26
CA LEU A 141 11.73 7.88 -1.44
C LEU A 141 13.07 8.01 -0.69
N ARG A 142 13.68 9.21 -0.66
CA ARG A 142 14.92 9.45 0.10
C ARG A 142 14.68 9.28 1.60
N HIS A 143 13.59 9.80 2.15
CA HIS A 143 13.23 9.62 3.56
C HIS A 143 12.97 8.14 3.89
N VAL A 144 12.29 7.40 3.01
CA VAL A 144 12.11 5.95 3.19
C VAL A 144 13.45 5.22 3.21
N MET A 145 14.42 5.62 2.38
CA MET A 145 15.75 5.03 2.37
C MET A 145 16.50 5.20 3.70
N ASP A 146 16.18 6.22 4.49
CA ASP A 146 16.80 6.41 5.81
C ASP A 146 16.42 5.31 6.82
N PHE A 147 15.31 4.62 6.61
CA PHE A 147 14.91 3.45 7.38
C PHE A 147 15.64 2.17 6.94
N MET A 148 16.09 2.10 5.70
CA MET A 148 16.61 0.88 5.07
C MET A 148 18.08 0.67 5.36
N LYS A 149 18.48 -0.57 5.64
CA LYS A 149 19.91 -0.99 5.59
C LYS A 149 20.51 -0.74 4.20
N PRO A 150 21.84 -0.55 4.09
CA PRO A 150 22.52 -0.70 2.81
C PRO A 150 22.19 -2.08 2.19
N GLY A 151 21.84 -2.11 0.91
CA GLY A 151 21.40 -3.34 0.24
C GLY A 151 19.99 -3.81 0.61
N GLY A 152 19.24 -3.06 1.45
CA GLY A 152 17.87 -3.37 1.82
C GLY A 152 16.88 -3.22 0.66
N TRP A 153 15.71 -3.81 0.81
CA TRP A 153 14.65 -3.88 -0.19
C TRP A 153 13.52 -2.91 0.11
N LEU A 154 12.98 -2.30 -0.94
CA LEU A 154 11.78 -1.47 -0.86
C LEU A 154 10.73 -1.99 -1.84
N TYR A 155 9.57 -2.36 -1.32
CA TYR A 155 8.41 -2.74 -2.13
C TYR A 155 7.39 -1.61 -2.13
N VAL A 156 7.15 -1.02 -3.31
CA VAL A 156 6.22 0.11 -3.48
C VAL A 156 5.07 -0.30 -4.36
N VAL A 157 3.85 0.03 -3.95
CA VAL A 157 2.63 -0.21 -4.74
C VAL A 157 1.76 1.03 -4.72
N PHE A 158 1.24 1.44 -5.87
CA PHE A 158 0.27 2.54 -5.96
C PHE A 158 -0.62 2.42 -7.20
N PRO A 159 -1.84 3.00 -7.20
CA PRO A 159 -2.65 3.18 -8.39
C PRO A 159 -2.16 4.39 -9.20
N PRO A 160 -1.79 4.26 -10.49
CA PRO A 160 -1.41 5.42 -11.31
C PRO A 160 -2.59 6.39 -11.46
N TYR A 161 -2.33 7.70 -11.33
CA TYR A 161 -3.38 8.73 -11.31
C TYR A 161 -4.33 8.68 -12.51
N TYR A 162 -3.81 8.43 -13.72
CA TYR A 162 -4.62 8.40 -14.94
C TYR A 162 -5.38 7.08 -15.13
N SER A 163 -5.22 6.08 -14.25
CA SER A 163 -5.98 4.84 -14.28
C SER A 163 -7.47 5.07 -13.96
N PRO A 164 -8.38 4.10 -14.20
CA PRO A 164 -9.81 4.26 -14.00
C PRO A 164 -10.22 4.86 -12.66
N PHE A 165 -9.50 4.55 -11.59
CA PHE A 165 -9.80 4.99 -10.21
C PHE A 165 -8.57 5.57 -9.49
N GLY A 166 -7.63 6.15 -10.24
CA GLY A 166 -6.33 6.60 -9.74
C GLY A 166 -6.33 7.81 -8.79
N ALA A 167 -7.47 8.45 -8.58
CA ALA A 167 -7.63 9.48 -7.55
C ALA A 167 -8.56 9.03 -6.41
N HIS A 168 -8.74 7.72 -6.23
CA HIS A 168 -9.61 7.14 -5.19
C HIS A 168 -11.04 7.70 -5.18
N GLN A 169 -11.52 8.25 -6.32
CA GLN A 169 -12.84 8.87 -6.42
C GLN A 169 -14.01 7.93 -6.08
N HIS A 170 -13.76 6.62 -6.04
CA HIS A 170 -14.75 5.63 -5.61
C HIS A 170 -15.10 5.76 -4.10
N LEU A 171 -14.27 6.45 -3.32
CA LEU A 171 -14.53 6.80 -1.92
C LEU A 171 -15.65 7.86 -1.81
N LEU A 172 -15.84 8.69 -2.86
CA LEU A 172 -16.98 9.59 -2.89
C LEU A 172 -18.26 8.76 -2.88
N ASP A 173 -18.98 8.75 -1.77
CA ASP A 173 -20.21 7.94 -1.59
C ASP A 173 -21.37 8.47 -2.43
N ASN A 174 -21.20 8.44 -3.75
CA ASN A 174 -22.21 8.82 -4.73
C ASN A 174 -22.00 8.09 -6.07
N THR A 175 -23.00 8.16 -6.95
CA THR A 175 -22.98 7.47 -8.25
C THR A 175 -21.85 7.96 -9.17
N LEU A 176 -21.48 9.24 -9.09
CA LEU A 176 -20.46 9.82 -9.95
C LEU A 176 -19.06 9.31 -9.56
N GLY A 177 -18.78 9.17 -8.26
CA GLY A 177 -17.51 8.62 -7.78
C GLY A 177 -17.27 7.18 -8.24
N LYS A 178 -18.32 6.43 -8.56
CA LYS A 178 -18.22 5.05 -9.06
C LYS A 178 -17.90 4.95 -10.55
N LEU A 179 -17.89 6.09 -11.28
CA LEU A 179 -17.55 6.11 -12.70
C LEU A 179 -16.03 6.14 -12.87
N PRO A 180 -15.46 5.31 -13.75
CA PRO A 180 -14.04 5.35 -14.06
C PRO A 180 -13.66 6.67 -14.74
N TYR A 181 -12.44 7.13 -14.53
CA TYR A 181 -11.84 8.32 -15.15
C TYR A 181 -12.50 9.67 -14.84
N ILE A 182 -13.46 9.73 -13.91
CA ILE A 182 -14.12 10.98 -13.56
C ILE A 182 -13.14 12.03 -12.99
N GLN A 183 -12.06 11.58 -12.35
CA GLN A 183 -10.99 12.47 -11.86
C GLN A 183 -10.29 13.25 -12.97
N LEU A 184 -10.44 12.86 -14.23
CA LEU A 184 -9.83 13.55 -15.37
C LEU A 184 -10.71 14.70 -15.90
N LEU A 185 -11.95 14.82 -15.42
CA LEU A 185 -12.86 15.88 -15.83
C LEU A 185 -12.36 17.25 -15.33
N PRO A 186 -12.65 18.33 -16.08
CA PRO A 186 -12.37 19.68 -15.63
C PRO A 186 -13.00 19.99 -14.27
N ASP A 187 -12.33 20.85 -13.46
CA ASP A 187 -12.74 21.17 -12.10
C ASP A 187 -14.22 21.59 -11.95
N PRO A 188 -14.84 22.40 -12.84
CA PRO A 188 -16.25 22.76 -12.68
C PRO A 188 -17.20 21.56 -12.74
N ILE A 189 -16.86 20.54 -13.54
CA ILE A 189 -17.67 19.31 -13.68
C ILE A 189 -17.38 18.40 -12.50
N PHE A 190 -16.11 18.22 -12.16
CA PHE A 190 -15.69 17.37 -11.05
C PHE A 190 -16.21 17.89 -9.70
N THR A 191 -16.20 19.22 -9.48
CA THR A 191 -16.75 19.86 -8.27
C THR A 191 -18.23 19.53 -8.03
N LYS A 192 -19.02 19.28 -9.08
CA LYS A 192 -20.39 18.80 -8.91
C LYS A 192 -20.46 17.41 -8.29
N ALA A 193 -19.48 16.56 -8.51
CA ALA A 193 -19.36 15.25 -7.85
C ALA A 193 -19.02 15.42 -6.36
N TYR A 194 -18.14 16.35 -6.00
CA TYR A 194 -17.81 16.66 -4.60
C TYR A 194 -19.01 17.14 -3.79
N LYS A 195 -19.79 18.08 -4.33
CA LYS A 195 -20.94 18.67 -3.62
C LYS A 195 -22.00 17.65 -3.21
N LYS A 196 -21.93 16.43 -3.76
CA LYS A 196 -22.81 15.30 -3.43
C LYS A 196 -22.13 14.24 -2.55
N ALA A 197 -20.85 14.43 -2.17
CA ALA A 197 -20.16 13.52 -1.27
C ALA A 197 -20.68 13.71 0.17
N ARG A 198 -20.79 12.61 0.91
CA ARG A 198 -21.31 12.63 2.29
C ARG A 198 -20.24 12.97 3.33
N LEU A 199 -18.96 12.64 3.04
CA LEU A 199 -17.84 12.83 3.96
C LEU A 199 -16.85 13.83 3.38
N HIS A 200 -16.43 14.83 4.18
CA HIS A 200 -15.44 15.82 3.78
C HIS A 200 -14.05 15.20 3.60
N ILE A 201 -13.69 14.20 4.41
CA ILE A 201 -12.37 13.52 4.37
C ILE A 201 -12.12 12.90 2.99
N ASP A 202 -13.13 12.23 2.42
CA ASP A 202 -12.98 11.62 1.08
C ASP A 202 -12.79 12.67 -0.01
N VAL A 203 -13.38 13.85 0.16
CA VAL A 203 -13.23 14.98 -0.76
C VAL A 203 -11.81 15.55 -0.70
N GLU A 204 -11.25 15.70 0.49
CA GLU A 204 -9.88 16.19 0.70
C GLU A 204 -8.87 15.22 0.09
N GLU A 205 -9.01 13.92 0.34
CA GLU A 205 -8.14 12.89 -0.24
C GLU A 205 -8.16 12.92 -1.77
N VAL A 206 -9.34 12.90 -2.38
CA VAL A 206 -9.46 12.95 -3.84
C VAL A 206 -8.89 14.25 -4.42
N SER A 207 -9.07 15.39 -3.74
CA SER A 207 -8.51 16.69 -4.15
C SER A 207 -6.98 16.69 -4.09
N MET A 208 -6.40 16.14 -3.03
CA MET A 208 -4.97 16.00 -2.85
C MET A 208 -4.36 15.15 -3.98
N LEU A 209 -4.93 13.97 -4.25
CA LEU A 209 -4.48 13.10 -5.34
C LEU A 209 -4.57 13.77 -6.71
N ARG A 210 -5.59 14.60 -6.95
CA ARG A 210 -5.71 15.42 -8.16
C ARG A 210 -4.62 16.50 -8.27
N GLY A 211 -4.11 16.98 -7.15
CA GLY A 211 -2.95 17.88 -7.09
C GLY A 211 -1.64 17.15 -7.44
N ILE A 212 -1.38 16.04 -6.78
CA ILE A 212 -0.12 15.26 -6.88
C ILE A 212 0.02 14.60 -8.25
N ARG A 213 -1.03 13.91 -8.71
CA ARG A 213 -1.05 13.21 -10.01
C ARG A 213 0.15 12.30 -10.21
N LEU A 214 0.37 11.38 -9.27
CA LEU A 214 1.46 10.42 -9.40
C LEU A 214 1.21 9.48 -10.60
N THR A 215 2.20 9.38 -11.47
CA THR A 215 2.19 8.52 -12.67
C THR A 215 3.33 7.52 -12.62
N ILE A 216 3.23 6.46 -13.40
CA ILE A 216 4.32 5.50 -13.62
C ILE A 216 5.59 6.24 -14.09
N GLY A 217 5.42 7.21 -15.00
CA GLY A 217 6.52 8.02 -15.51
C GLY A 217 7.19 8.89 -14.43
N LYS A 218 6.41 9.53 -13.54
CA LYS A 218 6.94 10.28 -12.40
C LYS A 218 7.67 9.35 -11.42
N MET A 219 7.07 8.21 -11.09
CA MET A 219 7.67 7.23 -10.17
C MET A 219 9.01 6.70 -10.70
N ARG A 220 9.10 6.30 -11.98
CA ARG A 220 10.36 5.85 -12.59
C ARG A 220 11.45 6.93 -12.53
N ARG A 221 11.09 8.20 -12.73
CA ARG A 221 12.02 9.32 -12.60
C ARG A 221 12.49 9.50 -11.17
N ALA A 222 11.57 9.44 -10.20
CA ALA A 222 11.89 9.57 -8.79
C ALA A 222 12.82 8.43 -8.31
N ILE A 223 12.56 7.19 -8.72
CA ILE A 223 13.43 6.04 -8.45
C ILE A 223 14.85 6.29 -8.96
N LYS A 224 14.99 6.73 -10.22
CA LYS A 224 16.30 7.05 -10.81
C LYS A 224 17.03 8.14 -10.05
N ASN A 225 16.32 9.23 -9.71
CA ASN A 225 16.90 10.38 -9.01
C ASN A 225 17.24 10.07 -7.55
N ALA A 226 16.48 9.19 -6.89
CA ALA A 226 16.78 8.70 -5.55
C ALA A 226 17.93 7.68 -5.52
N LEU A 227 18.49 7.30 -6.69
CA LEU A 227 19.58 6.34 -6.84
C LEU A 227 19.25 4.94 -6.30
N LEU A 228 17.98 4.57 -6.34
CA LEU A 228 17.52 3.21 -6.05
C LEU A 228 17.67 2.33 -7.30
N ASP A 229 18.09 1.08 -7.10
CA ASP A 229 18.14 0.10 -8.18
C ASP A 229 16.75 -0.50 -8.40
N LEU A 230 16.22 -0.39 -9.61
CA LEU A 230 14.96 -1.02 -10.00
C LEU A 230 15.24 -2.50 -10.30
N VAL A 231 14.74 -3.41 -9.46
CA VAL A 231 14.89 -4.86 -9.63
C VAL A 231 13.75 -5.42 -10.47
N ASP A 232 12.50 -5.11 -10.11
CA ASP A 232 11.32 -5.49 -10.90
C ASP A 232 10.26 -4.40 -10.87
N GLU A 233 9.47 -4.36 -11.94
CA GLU A 233 8.29 -3.52 -12.07
C GLU A 233 7.16 -4.39 -12.58
N GLN A 234 6.00 -4.35 -11.96
CA GLN A 234 4.81 -5.04 -12.43
C GLN A 234 3.65 -4.07 -12.60
N LEU A 235 2.91 -4.24 -13.69
CA LEU A 235 1.68 -3.50 -13.96
C LEU A 235 0.52 -4.48 -13.97
N TYR A 236 -0.63 -4.06 -13.44
CA TYR A 236 -1.83 -4.88 -13.38
C TYR A 236 -3.04 -4.19 -13.98
N PHE A 237 -3.80 -4.88 -14.83
CA PHE A 237 -5.16 -4.52 -15.21
C PHE A 237 -6.13 -4.81 -14.08
N LEU A 238 -5.99 -5.97 -13.42
CA LEU A 238 -6.73 -6.30 -12.22
C LEU A 238 -5.74 -6.53 -11.08
N ARG A 239 -5.87 -5.71 -10.03
CA ARG A 239 -5.01 -5.75 -8.85
C ARG A 239 -5.10 -7.10 -8.13
N PRO A 240 -4.02 -7.61 -7.54
CA PRO A 240 -4.07 -8.83 -6.71
C PRO A 240 -5.12 -8.77 -5.60
N VAL A 241 -5.31 -7.61 -4.98
CA VAL A 241 -6.32 -7.39 -3.94
C VAL A 241 -7.76 -7.65 -4.41
N PHE A 242 -8.04 -7.54 -5.72
CA PHE A 242 -9.38 -7.78 -6.26
C PHE A 242 -9.80 -9.25 -6.17
N LYS A 243 -8.85 -10.19 -6.11
CA LYS A 243 -9.16 -11.59 -5.83
C LYS A 243 -9.79 -11.75 -4.45
N LEU A 244 -9.26 -11.05 -3.48
CA LEU A 244 -9.73 -11.13 -2.09
C LEU A 244 -11.02 -10.33 -1.85
N LYS A 245 -11.13 -9.16 -2.48
CA LYS A 245 -12.31 -8.28 -2.33
C LYS A 245 -13.51 -8.72 -3.19
N PHE A 246 -13.25 -9.17 -4.43
CA PHE A 246 -14.30 -9.37 -5.44
C PHE A 246 -14.26 -10.76 -6.11
N GLY A 247 -13.29 -11.61 -5.77
CA GLY A 247 -13.10 -12.92 -6.41
C GLY A 247 -12.48 -12.86 -7.82
N LEU A 248 -12.09 -11.67 -8.30
CA LEU A 248 -11.52 -11.48 -9.64
C LEU A 248 -10.02 -11.80 -9.63
N PRO A 249 -9.52 -12.72 -10.49
CA PRO A 249 -8.10 -13.07 -10.51
C PRO A 249 -7.25 -11.86 -10.94
N PRO A 250 -6.00 -11.74 -10.44
CA PRO A 250 -5.10 -10.71 -10.92
C PRO A 250 -4.74 -10.92 -12.39
N ILE A 251 -4.70 -9.81 -13.15
CA ILE A 251 -4.31 -9.82 -14.56
C ILE A 251 -3.15 -8.86 -14.74
N LYS A 252 -1.98 -9.38 -15.08
CA LYS A 252 -0.79 -8.57 -15.38
C LYS A 252 -0.94 -7.80 -16.69
N ALA A 253 -0.42 -6.57 -16.71
CA ALA A 253 -0.39 -5.66 -17.85
C ALA A 253 1.05 -5.30 -18.26
N ASN A 254 2.03 -6.17 -17.97
CA ASN A 254 3.45 -5.89 -18.13
C ASN A 254 3.87 -5.54 -19.56
N PHE A 255 3.13 -6.01 -20.59
CA PHE A 255 3.37 -5.65 -21.98
C PHE A 255 3.16 -4.15 -22.26
N LEU A 256 2.42 -3.45 -21.38
CA LEU A 256 2.21 -2.00 -21.48
C LEU A 256 3.39 -1.16 -20.95
N LYS A 257 4.37 -1.75 -20.27
CA LYS A 257 5.51 -1.01 -19.66
C LYS A 257 6.20 -0.06 -20.65
N HIS A 258 6.22 -0.43 -21.93
CA HIS A 258 6.89 0.30 -23.00
C HIS A 258 5.97 1.20 -23.82
N ILE A 259 4.67 1.28 -23.48
CA ILE A 259 3.68 2.12 -24.18
C ILE A 259 3.24 3.26 -23.24
N PRO A 260 3.93 4.44 -23.25
CA PRO A 260 3.80 5.47 -22.22
C PRO A 260 2.36 5.90 -21.91
N GLY A 261 1.59 6.34 -22.88
CA GLY A 261 0.22 6.80 -22.63
C GLY A 261 -0.72 5.68 -22.15
N LEU A 262 -0.64 4.51 -22.79
CA LEU A 262 -1.55 3.41 -22.51
C LEU A 262 -1.32 2.78 -21.12
N ARG A 263 -0.06 2.66 -20.68
CA ARG A 263 0.23 2.15 -19.33
C ARG A 263 -0.38 3.01 -18.23
N GLU A 264 -0.36 4.34 -18.39
CA GLU A 264 -0.93 5.27 -17.42
C GLU A 264 -2.46 5.17 -17.34
N LEU A 265 -3.10 4.92 -18.47
CA LEU A 265 -4.56 4.84 -18.56
C LEU A 265 -5.10 3.48 -18.12
N ALA A 266 -4.39 2.40 -18.42
CA ALA A 266 -4.94 1.05 -18.31
C ALA A 266 -4.48 0.27 -17.06
N ALA A 267 -3.31 0.61 -16.48
CA ALA A 267 -2.83 -0.09 -15.29
C ALA A 267 -3.54 0.42 -14.03
N LEU A 268 -4.34 -0.44 -13.38
CA LEU A 268 -4.98 -0.15 -12.10
C LEU A 268 -4.00 -0.18 -10.92
N GLU A 269 -2.85 -0.81 -11.10
CA GLU A 269 -1.78 -0.87 -10.10
C GLU A 269 -0.42 -0.92 -10.81
N ALA A 270 0.52 -0.17 -10.24
CA ALA A 270 1.94 -0.30 -10.52
C ALA A 270 2.66 -0.72 -9.23
N SER A 271 3.45 -1.79 -9.29
CA SER A 271 4.30 -2.23 -8.19
C SER A 271 5.76 -2.25 -8.60
N TYR A 272 6.63 -1.91 -7.67
CA TYR A 272 8.07 -1.80 -7.84
C TYR A 272 8.79 -2.54 -6.74
N LEU A 273 9.74 -3.38 -7.10
CA LEU A 273 10.73 -3.91 -6.18
C LEU A 273 12.05 -3.19 -6.42
N LEU A 274 12.52 -2.49 -5.40
CA LEU A 274 13.68 -1.62 -5.45
C LEU A 274 14.72 -2.09 -4.44
N ARG A 275 15.98 -1.77 -4.70
CA ARG A 275 17.07 -2.08 -3.78
C ARG A 275 17.87 -0.82 -3.48
N LYS A 276 18.15 -0.58 -2.19
CA LYS A 276 19.07 0.46 -1.78
C LYS A 276 20.50 0.01 -2.11
N LYS A 277 21.29 0.90 -2.70
CA LYS A 277 22.71 0.62 -2.97
C LYS A 277 23.48 0.36 -1.68
N LEU A 278 24.56 -0.42 -1.79
CA LEU A 278 25.47 -0.71 -0.69
C LEU A 278 26.21 0.54 -0.23
#